data_4baa59dc3ffee90cb5d516b613b9ed55
#
_entry.id   4baa59dc3ffee90cb5d516b613b9ed55
#
_cell.length_a   1.000
_cell.length_b   1.000
_cell.length_c   1.000
_cell.angle_alpha   90.00
_cell.angle_beta   90.00
_cell.angle_gamma   90.00
#
_symmetry.space_group_name_H-M   'P 1'
#
loop_
_entity.id
_entity.type
_entity.pdbx_description
1 polymer ?
#
loop_
_entity_poly.entity_id
_entity_poly.type
_entity_poly.pdbx_seq_one_letter_code
_entity_poly.pdbx_strand_id
1 'polypeptide(L)'
;MRHNRISAICSALVLTASAATLVPAPASAQTPYDGLWQVTVVTKTGSCEPTTSSTLTVTDGKVSAGGTPAGSVGREGLVRVSINGAYANGQLSGKTGSGKWNGASAGVPCSGRWEASRQ
;
A
#
# COMPACT_ATOMS: atom_id res chain seq x y z
N MET A 1 9.81 29.49 73.42
CA MET A 1 9.78 29.19 72.82
C MET A 1 9.60 28.72 71.77
N ARG A 2 9.57 28.57 71.41
CA ARG A 2 9.44 28.11 70.57
C ARG A 2 9.25 27.64 69.59
N HIS A 3 9.25 27.50 69.17
CA HIS A 3 9.11 27.06 68.25
C HIS A 3 9.02 26.55 67.42
N ASN A 4 8.92 26.33 66.86
CA ASN A 4 8.82 25.87 66.02
C ASN A 4 8.69 25.45 65.14
N ARG A 5 8.62 25.37 64.63
CA ARG A 5 8.51 24.98 63.74
C ARG A 5 8.36 24.45 62.78
N ILE A 6 8.23 24.16 62.26
CA ILE A 6 8.12 23.67 61.46
C ILE A 6 8.01 23.29 60.45
N SER A 7 8.02 23.21 60.01
CA SER A 7 8.02 22.96 59.18
C SER A 7 7.75 22.39 58.25
N ALA A 8 7.52 22.09 57.74
CA ALA A 8 7.26 21.56 56.95
C ALA A 8 7.24 21.21 55.94
N ILE A 9 7.32 21.13 55.48
CA ILE A 9 7.39 20.90 54.55
C ILE A 9 7.11 20.42 53.61
N CYS A 10 6.79 20.15 53.03
CA CYS A 10 6.49 19.75 52.20
C CYS A 10 6.66 19.39 51.17
N SER A 11 6.83 19.19 50.82
CA SER A 11 7.12 18.74 49.95
C SER A 11 6.59 18.42 48.91
N ALA A 12 6.33 18.67 48.30
CA ALA A 12 5.83 18.56 47.39
C ALA A 12 6.00 17.79 46.41
N LEU A 13 6.04 17.31 46.14
CA LEU A 13 6.23 16.57 45.28
C LEU A 13 5.76 16.52 44.14
N VAL A 14 5.78 16.77 43.43
CA VAL A 14 5.44 16.78 42.36
C VAL A 14 5.44 15.90 41.49
N LEU A 15 5.16 15.39 41.24
CA LEU A 15 5.11 14.57 40.38
C LEU A 15 4.88 14.77 39.21
N THR A 16 5.12 15.10 38.57
CA THR A 16 5.06 15.23 37.45
C THR A 16 4.93 14.19 36.67
N ALA A 17 4.15 13.84 36.37
CA ALA A 17 3.93 12.77 35.69
C ALA A 17 4.11 13.06 34.38
N SER A 18 4.98 13.04 33.86
CA SER A 18 5.10 13.23 32.67
C SER A 18 4.45 12.39 31.90
N ALA A 19 3.58 12.63 31.43
CA ALA A 19 2.90 11.85 30.71
C ALA A 19 3.45 11.55 29.51
N ALA A 20 3.76 10.67 29.28
CA ALA A 20 4.29 10.24 28.20
C ALA A 20 3.32 10.25 27.25
N THR A 21 3.27 11.00 26.45
CA THR A 21 2.36 10.94 25.61
C THR A 21 2.70 10.08 24.60
N LEU A 22 2.21 9.15 24.45
CA LEU A 22 2.42 8.30 23.52
C LEU A 22 1.80 8.73 22.39
N VAL A 23 2.31 9.32 21.56
CA VAL A 23 1.78 9.59 20.39
C VAL A 23 1.78 8.43 19.59
N PRO A 24 0.83 7.98 19.13
CA PRO A 24 0.80 6.81 18.35
C PRO A 24 1.41 7.19 17.07
N ALA A 25 2.20 6.52 16.66
CA ALA A 25 2.77 6.70 15.44
C ALA A 25 1.67 6.74 14.50
N PRO A 26 1.69 7.51 13.59
CA PRO A 26 0.69 7.59 12.65
C PRO A 26 0.66 6.28 12.01
N ALA A 27 -0.34 5.79 11.96
CA ALA A 27 -0.50 4.55 11.41
C ALA A 27 -0.01 4.74 10.11
N SER A 28 1.15 4.66 9.93
CA SER A 28 1.60 4.86 8.78
C SER A 28 0.99 3.94 7.96
N ALA A 29 0.73 4.33 7.01
CA ALA A 29 0.25 3.57 6.14
C ALA A 29 1.09 2.57 5.63
N GLN A 30 1.52 1.74 6.28
CA GLN A 30 2.16 0.74 5.78
C GLN A 30 1.23 -0.04 5.09
N THR A 31 1.22 -0.13 3.87
CA THR A 31 0.39 -1.05 3.17
C THR A 31 1.13 -2.35 3.18
N PRO A 32 0.48 -3.40 3.44
CA PRO A 32 1.13 -4.69 3.49
C PRO A 32 1.61 -5.16 2.12
N TYR A 33 1.31 -4.41 1.09
CA TYR A 33 1.64 -4.85 -0.25
C TYR A 33 2.76 -4.06 -0.91
N ASP A 34 3.44 -3.23 -0.18
CA ASP A 34 4.54 -2.47 -0.75
C ASP A 34 5.67 -3.40 -1.20
N GLY A 35 6.33 -3.05 -2.25
CA GLY A 35 7.44 -3.82 -2.77
C GLY A 35 7.40 -3.94 -4.27
N LEU A 36 8.22 -4.84 -4.80
CA LEU A 36 8.27 -5.08 -6.22
C LEU A 36 7.41 -6.28 -6.55
N TRP A 37 6.63 -6.15 -7.58
CA TRP A 37 5.73 -7.21 -7.99
C TRP A 37 5.98 -7.58 -9.44
N GLN A 38 6.10 -8.87 -9.70
CA GLN A 38 6.27 -9.38 -11.04
C GLN A 38 4.88 -9.72 -11.52
N VAL A 39 4.48 -9.15 -12.62
CA VAL A 39 3.12 -9.31 -13.12
C VAL A 39 3.14 -9.97 -14.48
N THR A 40 2.32 -10.96 -14.66
CA THR A 40 2.17 -11.64 -15.94
C THR A 40 0.75 -11.39 -16.43
N VAL A 41 0.63 -10.88 -17.64
CA VAL A 41 -0.66 -10.54 -18.20
C VAL A 41 -0.93 -11.51 -19.33
N VAL A 42 -2.11 -12.11 -19.31
CA VAL A 42 -2.49 -13.12 -20.31
C VAL A 42 -3.69 -12.60 -21.07
N THR A 43 -3.62 -12.62 -22.37
CA THR A 43 -4.72 -12.20 -23.24
C THR A 43 -5.59 -13.39 -23.53
N LYS A 44 -6.86 -13.27 -23.23
CA LYS A 44 -7.81 -14.33 -23.52
C LYS A 44 -8.69 -13.99 -24.72
N THR A 45 -8.89 -12.74 -24.99
CA THR A 45 -9.74 -12.30 -26.09
C THR A 45 -9.07 -11.13 -26.77
N GLY A 46 -9.07 -11.13 -28.07
CA GLY A 46 -8.50 -10.05 -28.85
C GLY A 46 -7.11 -10.39 -29.34
N SER A 47 -6.50 -9.43 -30.03
CA SER A 47 -5.23 -9.69 -30.69
C SER A 47 -4.04 -9.05 -29.97
N CYS A 48 -4.17 -8.70 -28.71
CA CYS A 48 -3.04 -8.18 -27.95
C CYS A 48 -2.04 -9.32 -27.75
N GLU A 49 -0.83 -8.97 -27.33
CA GLU A 49 0.18 -9.99 -27.08
C GLU A 49 -0.37 -11.05 -26.17
N PRO A 50 -0.19 -12.30 -26.51
CA PRO A 50 -0.78 -13.39 -25.71
C PRO A 50 -0.32 -13.38 -24.26
N THR A 51 0.92 -13.06 -24.01
CA THR A 51 1.45 -13.04 -22.66
C THR A 51 2.54 -11.99 -22.57
N THR A 52 2.47 -11.17 -21.56
CA THR A 52 3.52 -10.19 -21.31
C THR A 52 3.84 -10.19 -19.83
N SER A 53 5.04 -9.77 -19.49
CA SER A 53 5.46 -9.68 -18.10
C SER A 53 6.04 -8.31 -17.84
N SER A 54 5.82 -7.82 -16.66
CA SER A 54 6.41 -6.54 -16.27
C SER A 54 6.57 -6.49 -14.76
N THR A 55 7.35 -5.55 -14.31
CA THR A 55 7.56 -5.34 -12.90
C THR A 55 6.89 -4.04 -12.50
N LEU A 56 6.10 -4.10 -11.46
CA LEU A 56 5.46 -2.92 -10.93
C LEU A 56 5.94 -2.69 -9.51
N THR A 57 5.95 -1.46 -9.08
CA THR A 57 6.37 -1.12 -7.74
C THR A 57 5.17 -0.59 -6.97
N VAL A 58 5.01 -1.06 -5.74
CA VAL A 58 3.96 -0.54 -4.88
C VAL A 58 4.63 0.17 -3.71
N THR A 59 4.29 1.42 -3.50
CA THR A 59 4.83 2.22 -2.41
C THR A 59 3.69 2.98 -1.76
N ASP A 60 3.46 2.74 -0.50
CA ASP A 60 2.38 3.37 0.24
C ASP A 60 1.06 3.18 -0.50
N GLY A 61 0.87 2.00 -1.04
CA GLY A 61 -0.37 1.68 -1.72
C GLY A 61 -0.50 2.27 -3.12
N LYS A 62 0.55 2.90 -3.62
CA LYS A 62 0.49 3.45 -4.96
C LYS A 62 1.31 2.60 -5.90
N VAL A 63 0.73 2.29 -7.03
CA VAL A 63 1.38 1.44 -8.02
C VAL A 63 2.04 2.30 -9.06
N SER A 64 3.27 1.99 -9.40
CA SER A 64 3.95 2.69 -10.48
C SER A 64 4.60 1.69 -11.42
N ALA A 65 4.68 2.07 -12.68
CA ALA A 65 5.29 1.26 -13.70
C ALA A 65 6.41 2.10 -14.28
N GLY A 66 7.64 1.65 -14.10
CA GLY A 66 8.78 2.40 -14.60
C GLY A 66 8.84 3.83 -14.10
N GLY A 67 8.40 4.04 -12.87
CA GLY A 67 8.43 5.38 -12.30
C GLY A 67 7.20 6.22 -12.61
N THR A 68 6.30 5.72 -13.43
CA THR A 68 5.10 6.45 -13.79
C THR A 68 3.93 5.95 -12.96
N PRO A 69 3.19 6.82 -12.31
CA PRO A 69 2.04 6.38 -11.52
C PRO A 69 1.04 5.64 -12.39
N ALA A 70 0.55 4.54 -11.88
CA ALA A 70 -0.36 3.72 -12.64
C ALA A 70 -1.64 3.35 -11.91
N GLY A 71 -1.65 3.43 -10.60
CA GLY A 71 -2.85 3.04 -9.87
C GLY A 71 -2.63 2.89 -8.39
N SER A 72 -3.43 2.06 -7.76
CA SER A 72 -3.38 1.90 -6.32
C SER A 72 -3.74 0.49 -5.87
N VAL A 73 -3.30 0.17 -4.67
CA VAL A 73 -3.64 -1.05 -3.99
C VAL A 73 -4.17 -0.64 -2.64
N GLY A 74 -5.39 -1.04 -2.32
CA GLY A 74 -5.99 -0.72 -1.04
C GLY A 74 -5.41 -1.59 0.05
N ARG A 75 -5.70 -1.24 1.30
CA ARG A 75 -5.18 -2.00 2.40
C ARG A 75 -5.63 -3.41 2.38
N GLU A 76 -6.78 -3.70 1.81
CA GLU A 76 -7.27 -5.04 1.75
C GLU A 76 -6.84 -5.74 0.49
N GLY A 77 -5.96 -5.14 -0.28
CA GLY A 77 -5.43 -5.78 -1.47
C GLY A 77 -6.17 -5.50 -2.76
N LEU A 78 -7.15 -4.60 -2.74
CA LEU A 78 -7.89 -4.31 -3.94
C LEU A 78 -7.05 -3.50 -4.90
N VAL A 79 -6.86 -4.00 -6.10
CA VAL A 79 -5.99 -3.40 -7.10
C VAL A 79 -6.77 -2.70 -8.18
N ARG A 80 -6.34 -1.49 -8.53
CA ARG A 80 -6.89 -0.77 -9.65
C ARG A 80 -5.74 -0.08 -10.36
N VAL A 81 -5.52 -0.43 -11.60
CA VAL A 81 -4.38 0.08 -12.34
C VAL A 81 -4.80 0.45 -13.76
N SER A 82 -4.20 1.49 -14.28
CA SER A 82 -4.46 1.91 -15.64
C SER A 82 -3.13 2.25 -16.27
N ILE A 83 -2.77 1.55 -17.36
CA ILE A 83 -1.52 1.77 -18.02
C ILE A 83 -1.77 1.79 -19.50
N ASN A 84 -1.39 2.88 -20.17
CA ASN A 84 -1.49 2.98 -21.61
C ASN A 84 -2.87 2.60 -22.16
N GLY A 85 -3.91 3.01 -21.47
CA GLY A 85 -5.25 2.72 -21.95
C GLY A 85 -5.80 1.37 -21.56
N ALA A 86 -5.01 0.55 -20.89
CA ALA A 86 -5.50 -0.72 -20.40
C ALA A 86 -5.84 -0.56 -18.93
N TYR A 87 -6.88 -1.25 -18.51
CA TYR A 87 -7.33 -1.18 -17.12
C TYR A 87 -7.25 -2.56 -16.50
N ALA A 88 -6.78 -2.64 -15.30
CA ALA A 88 -6.70 -3.89 -14.57
C ALA A 88 -7.25 -3.73 -13.18
N ASN A 89 -7.92 -4.76 -12.68
CA ASN A 89 -8.36 -4.75 -11.29
C ASN A 89 -8.30 -6.15 -10.78
N GLY A 90 -8.25 -6.28 -9.50
CA GLY A 90 -8.14 -7.60 -8.90
C GLY A 90 -7.81 -7.51 -7.44
N GLN A 91 -7.19 -8.53 -6.93
CA GLN A 91 -6.99 -8.70 -5.53
C GLN A 91 -5.60 -9.26 -5.23
N LEU A 92 -4.91 -8.66 -4.29
CA LEU A 92 -3.66 -9.21 -3.78
C LEU A 92 -3.97 -9.89 -2.45
N SER A 93 -3.25 -10.95 -2.17
CA SER A 93 -3.40 -11.65 -0.92
C SER A 93 -2.04 -12.20 -0.57
N GLY A 94 -1.44 -11.73 0.50
CA GLY A 94 -0.09 -12.16 0.85
C GLY A 94 0.90 -11.73 -0.22
N LYS A 95 1.58 -12.66 -0.80
CA LYS A 95 2.59 -12.35 -1.80
C LYS A 95 2.15 -12.66 -3.22
N THR A 96 0.89 -12.88 -3.44
CA THR A 96 0.39 -13.18 -4.77
C THR A 96 -0.85 -12.36 -5.05
N GLY A 97 -1.24 -12.33 -6.29
CA GLY A 97 -2.46 -11.64 -6.66
C GLY A 97 -2.91 -12.05 -8.04
N SER A 98 -4.12 -11.67 -8.37
CA SER A 98 -4.68 -11.97 -9.67
C SER A 98 -5.87 -11.08 -9.94
N GLY A 99 -6.27 -11.02 -11.17
CA GLY A 99 -7.42 -10.24 -11.55
C GLY A 99 -7.65 -10.26 -13.03
N LYS A 100 -8.40 -9.28 -13.49
CA LYS A 100 -8.77 -9.18 -14.89
C LYS A 100 -8.27 -7.86 -15.46
N TRP A 101 -8.13 -7.82 -16.74
CA TRP A 101 -7.74 -6.59 -17.41
C TRP A 101 -8.47 -6.48 -18.74
N ASN A 102 -8.54 -5.27 -19.26
CA ASN A 102 -9.06 -5.06 -20.57
C ASN A 102 -8.33 -3.87 -21.19
N GLY A 103 -8.22 -3.84 -22.49
CA GLY A 103 -7.52 -2.81 -23.21
C GLY A 103 -7.85 -2.92 -24.69
N ALA A 104 -6.94 -2.49 -25.52
CA ALA A 104 -7.16 -2.54 -26.95
C ALA A 104 -5.84 -2.54 -27.70
N SER A 105 -5.87 -3.09 -28.91
CA SER A 105 -4.72 -3.06 -29.78
C SER A 105 -5.25 -2.58 -31.12
N ALA A 106 -4.76 -1.44 -31.59
CA ALA A 106 -5.18 -0.86 -32.84
C ALA A 106 -6.72 -0.72 -32.88
N GLY A 107 -7.31 -0.34 -31.77
CA GLY A 107 -8.75 -0.15 -31.73
C GLY A 107 -9.56 -1.40 -31.51
N VAL A 108 -8.93 -2.56 -31.46
CA VAL A 108 -9.64 -3.81 -31.26
C VAL A 108 -9.57 -4.18 -29.79
N PRO A 109 -10.71 -4.43 -29.15
CA PRO A 109 -10.70 -4.74 -27.72
C PRO A 109 -9.97 -6.02 -27.38
N CYS A 110 -9.24 -5.99 -26.30
CA CYS A 110 -8.57 -7.16 -25.75
C CYS A 110 -8.95 -7.29 -24.30
N SER A 111 -8.93 -8.50 -23.79
CA SER A 111 -9.16 -8.71 -22.38
C SER A 111 -8.53 -10.01 -21.94
N GLY A 112 -8.41 -10.19 -20.66
CA GLY A 112 -7.84 -11.39 -20.12
C GLY A 112 -7.66 -11.30 -18.63
N ARG A 113 -6.62 -11.91 -18.13
CA ARG A 113 -6.38 -11.91 -16.70
C ARG A 113 -4.92 -11.66 -16.43
N TRP A 114 -4.60 -11.39 -15.22
CA TRP A 114 -3.23 -11.19 -14.79
C TRP A 114 -2.97 -11.92 -13.48
N GLU A 115 -1.71 -12.22 -13.27
CA GLU A 115 -1.28 -12.81 -12.04
C GLU A 115 -0.04 -12.08 -11.58
N ALA A 116 0.17 -12.01 -10.30
CA ALA A 116 1.32 -11.28 -9.77
C ALA A 116 1.92 -12.00 -8.58
N SER A 117 3.21 -11.80 -8.40
CA SER A 117 3.87 -12.31 -7.21
C SER A 117 4.87 -11.27 -6.75
N ARG A 118 4.99 -11.14 -5.44
CA ARG A 118 5.92 -10.15 -4.90
C ARG A 118 7.30 -10.75 -4.80
N GLN A 119 8.26 -10.01 -5.22
CA GLN A 119 9.64 -10.47 -5.21
C GLN A 119 10.31 -10.23 -3.87
#